data_7680b7f729032d6281a2719dae4dfd56
#
_entry.id   7680b7f729032d6281a2719dae4dfd56
#
_cell.length_a   1.000
_cell.length_b   1.000
_cell.length_c   1.000
_cell.angle_alpha   90.00
_cell.angle_beta   90.00
_cell.angle_gamma   90.00
#
_symmetry.space_group_name_H-M   'P 1'
#
loop_
_entity.id
_entity.type
_entity.pdbx_description
1 polymer ?
#
loop_
_entity_poly.entity_id
_entity_poly.type
_entity_poly.pdbx_seq_one_letter_code
_entity_poly.pdbx_strand_id
1 'polypeptide(L)'
;MNVAVLQFPGSNCDQDALHLFASGLKVPARYVWHKDTGLGSADLVVVPGGFSYGDYLRCGAIARFSPVMRAVRDFASAGGLVLGICNGFQILCEACLLPGALIRNSSLEYRCLTCELAVEPSTPSFGPATLGPTIRMPIGHGEGNYRIDPEGLARLRANRQVLLRYASNPNGSLDDIAGIRNETGNVFGMMPHPDRAFERFHPSQDGLAVARAVLATRFPEVLKRAG
;
A
#
# COMPACT_ATOMS: atom_id res chain seq x y z
N MET A 1 -4.69 5.13 -18.93
CA MET A 1 -4.51 4.95 -17.47
C MET A 1 -3.29 5.74 -17.04
N ASN A 2 -3.44 6.57 -16.00
CA ASN A 2 -2.39 7.46 -15.49
C ASN A 2 -2.24 7.27 -13.97
N VAL A 3 -1.00 7.18 -13.49
CA VAL A 3 -0.69 7.02 -12.07
C VAL A 3 -0.15 8.32 -11.49
N ALA A 4 -0.72 8.77 -10.38
CA ALA A 4 -0.22 9.88 -9.59
C ALA A 4 0.51 9.33 -8.35
N VAL A 5 1.82 9.56 -8.27
CA VAL A 5 2.65 9.21 -7.11
C VAL A 5 2.85 10.46 -6.27
N LEU A 6 2.36 10.42 -5.03
CA LEU A 6 2.47 11.56 -4.12
C LEU A 6 3.92 11.75 -3.65
N GLN A 7 4.32 12.99 -3.47
CA GLN A 7 5.60 13.34 -2.85
C GLN A 7 5.38 14.17 -1.59
N PHE A 8 5.87 13.67 -0.46
CA PHE A 8 5.94 14.42 0.79
C PHE A 8 7.40 14.72 1.13
N PRO A 9 7.69 15.74 1.93
CA PRO A 9 9.03 15.90 2.48
C PRO A 9 9.46 14.61 3.21
N GLY A 10 10.56 13.99 2.76
CA GLY A 10 11.07 12.73 3.33
C GLY A 10 10.47 11.43 2.79
N SER A 11 9.55 11.45 1.81
CA SER A 11 9.11 10.21 1.14
C SER A 11 10.15 9.77 0.11
N ASN A 12 11.15 9.03 0.55
CA ASN A 12 12.27 8.59 -0.26
C ASN A 12 12.02 7.34 -1.12
N CYS A 13 10.84 6.73 -1.02
CA CYS A 13 10.41 5.59 -1.87
C CYS A 13 9.45 6.03 -2.99
N ASP A 14 9.26 7.32 -3.19
CA ASP A 14 8.44 7.86 -4.27
C ASP A 14 9.03 7.54 -5.65
N GLN A 15 10.36 7.54 -5.77
CA GLN A 15 11.07 7.13 -6.99
C GLN A 15 10.88 5.64 -7.28
N ASP A 16 10.96 4.78 -6.27
CA ASP A 16 10.74 3.33 -6.40
C ASP A 16 9.31 3.07 -6.89
N ALA A 17 8.33 3.75 -6.28
CA ALA A 17 6.93 3.64 -6.68
C ALA A 17 6.71 4.13 -8.12
N LEU A 18 7.25 5.28 -8.50
CA LEU A 18 7.16 5.78 -9.88
C LEU A 18 7.77 4.77 -10.87
N HIS A 19 8.95 4.24 -10.52
CA HIS A 19 9.67 3.28 -11.36
C HIS A 19 8.89 1.97 -11.54
N LEU A 20 8.23 1.46 -10.49
CA LEU A 20 7.36 0.28 -10.58
C LEU A 20 6.28 0.46 -11.66
N PHE A 21 5.60 1.60 -11.67
CA PHE A 21 4.51 1.84 -12.63
C PHE A 21 5.05 2.23 -14.01
N ALA A 22 5.97 3.17 -14.10
CA ALA A 22 6.47 3.67 -15.38
C ALA A 22 7.32 2.63 -16.13
N SER A 23 8.26 1.99 -15.44
CA SER A 23 9.21 1.04 -16.05
C SER A 23 8.75 -0.41 -15.91
N GLY A 24 8.24 -0.81 -14.77
CA GLY A 24 7.78 -2.16 -14.50
C GLY A 24 6.49 -2.50 -15.24
N LEU A 25 5.47 -1.67 -15.11
CA LEU A 25 4.16 -1.90 -15.72
C LEU A 25 3.93 -1.19 -17.05
N LYS A 26 4.84 -0.29 -17.45
CA LYS A 26 4.72 0.54 -18.67
C LYS A 26 3.45 1.40 -18.67
N VAL A 27 3.08 1.90 -17.49
CA VAL A 27 1.93 2.79 -17.28
C VAL A 27 2.44 4.21 -17.05
N PRO A 28 1.92 5.23 -17.74
CA PRO A 28 2.27 6.62 -17.46
C PRO A 28 2.11 6.95 -15.98
N ALA A 29 3.19 7.43 -15.36
CA ALA A 29 3.23 7.81 -13.98
C ALA A 29 3.91 9.18 -13.81
N ARG A 30 3.41 9.97 -12.87
CA ARG A 30 3.96 11.31 -12.58
C ARG A 30 3.89 11.60 -11.08
N TYR A 31 4.72 12.51 -10.65
CA TYR A 31 4.66 13.02 -9.29
C TYR A 31 3.54 14.05 -9.10
N VAL A 32 3.02 14.08 -7.87
CA VAL A 32 2.10 15.11 -7.35
C VAL A 32 2.65 15.56 -6.01
N TRP A 33 2.95 16.85 -5.91
CA TRP A 33 3.55 17.42 -4.72
C TRP A 33 2.52 17.58 -3.58
N HIS A 34 2.93 17.36 -2.34
CA HIS A 34 2.03 17.37 -1.18
C HIS A 34 1.26 18.70 -0.98
N LYS A 35 1.74 19.81 -1.56
CA LYS A 35 1.06 21.12 -1.53
C LYS A 35 0.06 21.31 -2.66
N ASP A 36 0.05 20.43 -3.67
CA ASP A 36 -0.93 20.48 -4.73
C ASP A 36 -2.32 20.20 -4.17
N THR A 37 -3.34 20.81 -4.78
CA THR A 37 -4.74 20.66 -4.36
C THR A 37 -5.54 19.79 -5.31
N GLY A 38 -4.91 19.21 -6.32
CA GLY A 38 -5.54 18.35 -7.30
C GLY A 38 -4.65 17.20 -7.75
N LEU A 39 -5.29 16.16 -8.25
CA LEU A 39 -4.64 14.92 -8.71
C LEU A 39 -4.57 14.82 -10.24
N GLY A 40 -5.05 15.84 -10.97
CA GLY A 40 -5.17 15.81 -12.42
C GLY A 40 -6.02 14.63 -12.91
N SER A 41 -5.64 14.06 -14.07
CA SER A 41 -6.31 12.91 -14.67
C SER A 41 -5.80 11.57 -14.13
N ALA A 42 -5.67 11.43 -12.80
CA ALA A 42 -5.21 10.18 -12.20
C ALA A 42 -6.30 9.11 -12.20
N ASP A 43 -5.93 7.88 -12.58
CA ASP A 43 -6.74 6.67 -12.46
C ASP A 43 -6.37 5.86 -11.21
N LEU A 44 -5.09 5.97 -10.79
CA LEU A 44 -4.54 5.44 -9.54
C LEU A 44 -3.75 6.53 -8.83
N VAL A 45 -3.96 6.65 -7.53
CA VAL A 45 -3.10 7.44 -6.63
C VAL A 45 -2.25 6.50 -5.80
N VAL A 46 -0.93 6.71 -5.81
CA VAL A 46 0.01 5.98 -4.96
C VAL A 46 0.51 6.91 -3.86
N VAL A 47 0.30 6.51 -2.62
CA VAL A 47 0.90 7.12 -1.43
C VAL A 47 2.14 6.29 -1.10
N PRO A 48 3.36 6.79 -1.40
CA PRO A 48 4.57 5.98 -1.35
C PRO A 48 5.07 5.74 0.07
N GLY A 49 6.05 4.86 0.18
CA GLY A 49 6.83 4.65 1.40
C GLY A 49 7.83 5.77 1.67
N GLY A 50 8.56 5.63 2.75
CA GLY A 50 9.58 6.56 3.21
C GLY A 50 9.32 7.05 4.64
N PHE A 51 9.78 8.27 4.93
CA PHE A 51 9.71 8.90 6.25
C PHE A 51 9.09 10.29 6.12
N SER A 52 7.81 10.35 5.74
CA SER A 52 7.13 11.61 5.49
C SER A 52 7.21 12.55 6.71
N TYR A 53 7.72 13.76 6.48
CA TYR A 53 8.00 14.76 7.52
C TYR A 53 8.92 14.25 8.65
N GLY A 54 9.81 13.27 8.35
CA GLY A 54 10.74 12.70 9.33
C GLY A 54 10.07 11.85 10.42
N ASP A 55 8.84 11.37 10.18
CA ASP A 55 8.02 10.59 11.13
C ASP A 55 7.83 11.27 12.50
N TYR A 56 7.91 12.60 12.56
CA TYR A 56 7.64 13.35 13.77
C TYR A 56 6.23 13.09 14.28
N LEU A 57 6.06 12.99 15.58
CA LEU A 57 4.89 12.56 16.34
C LEU A 57 4.62 11.07 16.19
N ARG A 58 4.29 10.62 15.02
CA ARG A 58 3.97 9.26 14.61
C ARG A 58 4.02 9.19 13.09
N CYS A 59 4.45 8.06 12.53
CA CYS A 59 4.53 7.87 11.08
C CYS A 59 3.20 8.23 10.41
N GLY A 60 3.26 9.10 9.40
CA GLY A 60 2.10 9.56 8.64
C GLY A 60 1.22 10.64 9.29
N ALA A 61 1.39 10.92 10.60
CA ALA A 61 0.50 11.81 11.34
C ALA A 61 0.48 13.25 10.83
N ILE A 62 1.60 13.77 10.35
CA ILE A 62 1.68 15.13 9.76
C ILE A 62 1.23 15.09 8.31
N ALA A 63 1.63 14.08 7.56
CA ALA A 63 1.33 13.96 6.13
C ALA A 63 -0.18 13.99 5.83
N ARG A 64 -1.03 13.42 6.71
CA ARG A 64 -2.49 13.43 6.56
C ARG A 64 -3.11 14.83 6.42
N PHE A 65 -2.42 15.88 6.90
CA PHE A 65 -2.87 17.27 6.82
C PHE A 65 -2.37 18.01 5.58
N SER A 66 -1.54 17.37 4.75
CA SER A 66 -1.07 17.97 3.50
C SER A 66 -2.25 18.30 2.58
N PRO A 67 -2.23 19.44 1.85
CA PRO A 67 -3.31 19.86 0.95
C PRO A 67 -3.75 18.76 -0.02
N VAL A 68 -2.82 18.00 -0.61
CA VAL A 68 -3.11 16.91 -1.54
C VAL A 68 -3.98 15.81 -0.92
N MET A 69 -3.90 15.56 0.40
CA MET A 69 -4.68 14.51 1.06
C MET A 69 -6.19 14.79 1.08
N ARG A 70 -6.60 16.06 0.94
CA ARG A 70 -8.00 16.38 0.70
C ARG A 70 -8.46 15.87 -0.67
N ALA A 71 -7.69 16.15 -1.71
CA ALA A 71 -7.99 15.64 -3.05
C ALA A 71 -7.96 14.10 -3.11
N VAL A 72 -7.05 13.45 -2.37
CA VAL A 72 -7.02 11.97 -2.25
C VAL A 72 -8.29 11.44 -1.59
N ARG A 73 -8.78 12.09 -0.54
CA ARG A 73 -10.02 11.69 0.14
C ARG A 73 -11.23 11.81 -0.79
N ASP A 74 -11.35 12.95 -1.49
CA ASP A 74 -12.43 13.19 -2.44
C ASP A 74 -12.38 12.18 -3.61
N PHE A 75 -11.19 11.91 -4.13
CA PHE A 75 -10.93 10.91 -5.18
C PHE A 75 -11.32 9.49 -4.71
N ALA A 76 -10.90 9.08 -3.52
CA ALA A 76 -11.24 7.78 -2.95
C ALA A 76 -12.75 7.64 -2.71
N SER A 77 -13.41 8.72 -2.20
CA SER A 77 -14.85 8.74 -1.98
C SER A 77 -15.66 8.64 -3.27
N ALA A 78 -15.12 9.15 -4.37
CA ALA A 78 -15.68 9.00 -5.72
C ALA A 78 -15.39 7.61 -6.34
N GLY A 79 -14.78 6.69 -5.60
CA GLY A 79 -14.41 5.34 -6.04
C GLY A 79 -13.08 5.27 -6.79
N GLY A 80 -12.26 6.33 -6.75
CA GLY A 80 -10.91 6.33 -7.32
C GLY A 80 -9.99 5.34 -6.60
N LEU A 81 -9.05 4.74 -7.34
CA LEU A 81 -8.15 3.70 -6.84
C LEU A 81 -6.97 4.32 -6.10
N VAL A 82 -6.73 3.89 -4.85
CA VAL A 82 -5.63 4.38 -4.02
C VAL A 82 -4.81 3.22 -3.48
N LEU A 83 -3.47 3.33 -3.55
CA LEU A 83 -2.52 2.36 -3.00
C LEU A 83 -1.56 3.07 -2.03
N GLY A 84 -1.54 2.66 -0.76
CA GLY A 84 -0.54 3.08 0.23
C GLY A 84 0.49 1.97 0.46
N ILE A 85 1.78 2.32 0.34
CA ILE A 85 2.90 1.42 0.54
C ILE A 85 3.68 1.87 1.79
N CYS A 86 3.88 1.00 2.76
CA CYS A 86 4.65 1.24 3.98
C CYS A 86 4.20 2.54 4.69
N ASN A 87 4.97 3.62 4.64
CA ASN A 87 4.57 4.93 5.18
C ASN A 87 3.26 5.43 4.54
N GLY A 88 2.99 5.12 3.29
CA GLY A 88 1.71 5.40 2.63
C GLY A 88 0.53 4.69 3.29
N PHE A 89 0.69 3.44 3.73
CA PHE A 89 -0.33 2.74 4.49
C PHE A 89 -0.59 3.42 5.85
N GLN A 90 0.47 3.83 6.55
CA GLN A 90 0.38 4.60 7.79
C GLN A 90 -0.40 5.91 7.57
N ILE A 91 -0.08 6.67 6.52
CA ILE A 91 -0.79 7.90 6.14
C ILE A 91 -2.28 7.64 5.88
N LEU A 92 -2.62 6.56 5.16
CA LEU A 92 -4.00 6.22 4.86
C LEU A 92 -4.80 5.85 6.12
N CYS A 93 -4.18 5.16 7.09
CA CYS A 93 -4.80 4.91 8.40
C CYS A 93 -5.00 6.23 9.18
N GLU A 94 -3.96 7.07 9.25
CA GLU A 94 -4.05 8.38 9.91
C GLU A 94 -5.09 9.31 9.27
N ALA A 95 -5.31 9.21 7.97
CA ALA A 95 -6.32 9.95 7.22
C ALA A 95 -7.73 9.33 7.31
N CYS A 96 -7.89 8.21 8.05
CA CYS A 96 -9.15 7.45 8.15
C CYS A 96 -9.68 6.93 6.80
N LEU A 97 -8.81 6.74 5.81
CA LEU A 97 -9.13 6.09 4.54
C LEU A 97 -9.03 4.57 4.61
N LEU A 98 -8.26 4.07 5.58
CA LEU A 98 -8.21 2.68 6.00
C LEU A 98 -8.45 2.58 7.50
N PRO A 99 -9.07 1.51 7.99
CA PRO A 99 -9.30 1.30 9.42
C PRO A 99 -8.02 0.88 10.16
N GLY A 100 -7.99 1.10 11.48
CA GLY A 100 -6.87 0.72 12.34
C GLY A 100 -5.73 1.73 12.36
N ALA A 101 -4.58 1.32 12.89
CA ALA A 101 -3.38 2.13 13.02
C ALA A 101 -2.12 1.26 12.95
N LEU A 102 -1.02 1.87 12.53
CA LEU A 102 0.32 1.25 12.58
C LEU A 102 1.07 1.86 13.77
N ILE A 103 1.58 1.01 14.67
CA ILE A 103 2.35 1.43 15.83
C ILE A 103 3.75 0.82 15.81
N ARG A 104 4.57 1.15 16.79
CA ARG A 104 5.92 0.60 16.91
C ARG A 104 5.92 -0.92 16.88
N ASN A 105 6.92 -1.48 16.19
CA ASN A 105 7.20 -2.91 16.18
C ASN A 105 7.33 -3.44 17.62
N SER A 106 6.83 -4.62 17.88
CA SER A 106 6.87 -5.22 19.23
C SER A 106 8.29 -5.41 19.76
N SER A 107 9.28 -5.56 18.86
CA SER A 107 10.71 -5.63 19.22
C SER A 107 11.34 -4.28 19.50
N LEU A 108 10.66 -3.16 19.25
CA LEU A 108 11.17 -1.78 19.27
C LEU A 108 12.33 -1.52 18.28
N GLU A 109 12.64 -2.48 17.41
CA GLU A 109 13.71 -2.40 16.43
C GLU A 109 13.15 -2.09 15.04
N TYR A 110 13.96 -1.43 14.21
CA TYR A 110 13.70 -1.31 12.78
C TYR A 110 13.86 -2.67 12.11
N ARG A 111 12.86 -3.12 11.37
CA ARG A 111 12.88 -4.39 10.64
C ARG A 111 13.09 -4.14 9.16
N CYS A 112 14.19 -4.69 8.62
CA CYS A 112 14.53 -4.62 7.20
C CYS A 112 14.86 -6.04 6.72
N LEU A 113 13.88 -6.73 6.12
CA LEU A 113 14.03 -8.11 5.66
C LEU A 113 13.00 -8.44 4.58
N THR A 114 13.21 -9.54 3.84
CA THR A 114 12.21 -10.08 2.92
C THR A 114 11.28 -11.02 3.67
N CYS A 115 9.97 -10.72 3.63
CA CYS A 115 8.93 -11.55 4.24
C CYS A 115 8.29 -12.48 3.22
N GLU A 116 7.93 -13.67 3.66
CA GLU A 116 6.94 -14.52 3.01
C GLU A 116 5.56 -14.11 3.51
N LEU A 117 4.62 -13.98 2.58
CA LEU A 117 3.28 -13.43 2.80
C LEU A 117 2.23 -14.39 2.26
N ALA A 118 1.29 -14.80 3.09
CA ALA A 118 0.09 -15.50 2.64
C ALA A 118 -0.86 -14.51 1.96
N VAL A 119 -1.39 -14.90 0.82
CA VAL A 119 -2.34 -14.10 0.03
C VAL A 119 -3.76 -14.48 0.40
N GLU A 120 -4.54 -13.52 0.88
CA GLU A 120 -5.94 -13.71 1.25
C GLU A 120 -6.89 -13.50 0.06
N PRO A 121 -8.01 -14.25 -0.03
CA PRO A 121 -9.00 -14.08 -1.08
C PRO A 121 -9.85 -12.84 -0.82
N SER A 122 -9.37 -11.67 -1.22
CA SER A 122 -9.97 -10.37 -0.89
C SER A 122 -10.85 -9.80 -2.00
N THR A 123 -10.36 -9.77 -3.26
CA THR A 123 -11.12 -9.34 -4.44
C THR A 123 -10.94 -10.34 -5.57
N PRO A 124 -11.75 -10.28 -6.65
CA PRO A 124 -11.53 -11.16 -7.81
C PRO A 124 -10.14 -11.06 -8.43
N SER A 125 -9.51 -9.89 -8.37
CA SER A 125 -8.17 -9.64 -8.90
C SER A 125 -7.07 -9.80 -7.85
N PHE A 126 -7.38 -9.70 -6.56
CA PHE A 126 -6.42 -9.84 -5.45
C PHE A 126 -6.76 -11.06 -4.62
N GLY A 127 -6.09 -12.16 -4.87
CA GLY A 127 -6.28 -13.42 -4.18
C GLY A 127 -5.36 -14.53 -4.71
N PRO A 128 -5.36 -15.71 -4.06
CA PRO A 128 -4.47 -16.83 -4.41
C PRO A 128 -4.61 -17.31 -5.86
N ALA A 129 -5.76 -17.16 -6.48
CA ALA A 129 -5.98 -17.54 -7.88
C ALA A 129 -5.17 -16.66 -8.87
N THR A 130 -4.88 -15.41 -8.49
CA THR A 130 -4.15 -14.44 -9.33
C THR A 130 -2.67 -14.34 -8.95
N LEU A 131 -2.38 -14.37 -7.65
CA LEU A 131 -1.05 -14.11 -7.10
C LEU A 131 -0.32 -15.38 -6.63
N GLY A 132 -1.00 -16.53 -6.59
CA GLY A 132 -0.55 -17.70 -5.87
C GLY A 132 -0.86 -17.61 -4.36
N PRO A 133 -0.70 -18.73 -3.63
CA PRO A 133 -1.03 -18.79 -2.20
C PRO A 133 -0.04 -18.00 -1.33
N THR A 134 1.20 -17.85 -1.78
CA THR A 134 2.28 -17.14 -1.09
C THR A 134 3.08 -16.28 -2.06
N ILE A 135 3.53 -15.12 -1.57
CA ILE A 135 4.42 -14.20 -2.29
C ILE A 135 5.53 -13.71 -1.35
N ARG A 136 6.59 -13.13 -1.91
CA ARG A 136 7.72 -12.61 -1.15
C ARG A 136 7.95 -11.13 -1.48
N MET A 137 7.97 -10.29 -0.45
CA MET A 137 8.29 -8.86 -0.61
C MET A 137 9.13 -8.35 0.56
N PRO A 138 10.01 -7.36 0.34
CA PRO A 138 10.76 -6.73 1.43
C PRO A 138 9.87 -5.81 2.26
N ILE A 139 10.24 -5.66 3.54
CA ILE A 139 9.76 -4.64 4.47
C ILE A 139 10.93 -3.79 4.96
N GLY A 140 10.64 -2.54 5.36
CA GLY A 140 11.62 -1.65 5.97
C GLY A 140 10.91 -0.62 6.85
N HIS A 141 10.73 -0.90 8.16
CA HIS A 141 9.96 -0.03 9.05
C HIS A 141 10.27 -0.23 10.54
N GLY A 142 10.12 0.84 11.32
CA GLY A 142 10.10 0.81 12.79
C GLY A 142 8.69 0.76 13.37
N GLU A 143 7.68 1.15 12.59
CA GLU A 143 6.26 1.23 12.96
C GLU A 143 5.39 0.49 11.93
N GLY A 144 5.44 -0.85 11.96
CA GLY A 144 4.66 -1.70 11.05
C GLY A 144 3.63 -2.59 11.76
N ASN A 145 3.51 -2.45 13.08
CA ASN A 145 2.66 -3.27 13.92
C ASN A 145 1.20 -2.79 13.80
N TYR A 146 0.41 -3.45 12.96
CA TYR A 146 -0.99 -3.11 12.74
C TYR A 146 -1.86 -3.42 13.96
N ARG A 147 -2.71 -2.47 14.34
CA ARG A 147 -3.66 -2.57 15.45
C ARG A 147 -5.04 -2.07 15.05
N ILE A 148 -6.05 -2.77 15.56
CA ILE A 148 -7.45 -2.40 15.46
C ILE A 148 -8.20 -2.99 16.66
N ASP A 149 -9.33 -2.44 17.03
CA ASP A 149 -10.20 -3.01 18.08
C ASP A 149 -10.81 -4.36 17.64
N PRO A 150 -11.31 -5.17 18.60
CA PRO A 150 -11.85 -6.49 18.31
C PRO A 150 -13.03 -6.47 17.31
N GLU A 151 -13.88 -5.45 17.36
CA GLU A 151 -15.02 -5.30 16.45
C GLU A 151 -14.54 -4.95 15.04
N GLY A 152 -13.55 -4.07 14.92
CA GLY A 152 -12.89 -3.74 13.66
C GLY A 152 -12.23 -4.97 13.02
N LEU A 153 -11.53 -5.80 13.82
CA LEU A 153 -10.94 -7.04 13.32
C LEU A 153 -12.03 -8.02 12.82
N ALA A 154 -13.12 -8.13 13.55
CA ALA A 154 -14.25 -8.97 13.12
C ALA A 154 -14.84 -8.47 11.78
N ARG A 155 -15.00 -7.15 11.61
CA ARG A 155 -15.45 -6.54 10.33
C ARG A 155 -14.47 -6.80 9.19
N LEU A 156 -13.15 -6.62 9.42
CA LEU A 156 -12.13 -6.90 8.40
C LEU A 156 -12.22 -8.34 7.89
N ARG A 157 -12.39 -9.31 8.79
CA ARG A 157 -12.52 -10.73 8.45
C ARG A 157 -13.84 -11.02 7.71
N ALA A 158 -14.96 -10.52 8.22
CA ALA A 158 -16.29 -10.74 7.63
C ALA A 158 -16.39 -10.18 6.20
N ASN A 159 -15.79 -9.00 5.96
CA ASN A 159 -15.81 -8.31 4.66
C ASN A 159 -14.62 -8.69 3.76
N ARG A 160 -13.79 -9.67 4.15
CA ARG A 160 -12.59 -10.09 3.40
C ARG A 160 -11.68 -8.92 3.05
N GLN A 161 -11.47 -8.00 4.00
CA GLN A 161 -10.66 -6.79 3.78
C GLN A 161 -9.16 -7.03 3.97
N VAL A 162 -8.75 -8.16 4.56
CA VAL A 162 -7.33 -8.53 4.65
C VAL A 162 -6.84 -8.97 3.29
N LEU A 163 -5.69 -8.44 2.88
CA LEU A 163 -5.02 -8.74 1.60
C LEU A 163 -3.89 -9.74 1.78
N LEU A 164 -3.05 -9.48 2.77
CA LEU A 164 -1.81 -10.18 3.02
C LEU A 164 -1.62 -10.42 4.52
N ARG A 165 -1.07 -11.59 4.86
CA ARG A 165 -0.60 -11.92 6.21
C ARG A 165 0.87 -12.32 6.18
N TYR A 166 1.60 -11.96 7.21
CA TYR A 166 2.95 -12.48 7.40
C TYR A 166 2.91 -13.99 7.72
N ALA A 167 3.66 -14.81 7.00
CA ALA A 167 3.84 -16.22 7.33
C ALA A 167 4.63 -16.40 8.66
N SER A 168 5.55 -15.47 8.92
CA SER A 168 6.25 -15.30 10.20
C SER A 168 6.19 -13.84 10.58
N ASN A 169 5.48 -13.49 11.66
CA ASN A 169 5.20 -12.11 12.05
C ASN A 169 6.46 -11.37 12.52
N PRO A 170 6.96 -10.37 11.75
CA PRO A 170 8.22 -9.72 12.06
C PRO A 170 8.08 -8.55 13.03
N ASN A 171 6.86 -8.05 13.28
CA ASN A 171 6.64 -6.75 13.90
C ASN A 171 5.54 -6.75 14.98
N GLY A 172 4.87 -7.89 15.20
CA GLY A 172 3.80 -8.01 16.18
C GLY A 172 2.41 -7.61 15.68
N SER A 173 2.21 -7.41 14.37
CA SER A 173 0.91 -7.09 13.77
C SER A 173 -0.19 -8.02 14.26
N LEU A 174 -1.33 -7.46 14.62
CA LEU A 174 -2.51 -8.21 15.02
C LEU A 174 -2.96 -9.12 13.87
N ASP A 175 -3.24 -10.39 14.18
CA ASP A 175 -3.73 -11.37 13.20
C ASP A 175 -2.79 -11.53 11.98
N ASP A 176 -1.48 -11.30 12.21
CA ASP A 176 -0.41 -11.31 11.20
C ASP A 176 -0.64 -10.39 9.99
N ILE A 177 -1.54 -9.42 10.11
CA ILE A 177 -1.94 -8.54 9.02
C ILE A 177 -0.74 -7.74 8.50
N ALA A 178 -0.44 -7.91 7.21
CA ALA A 178 0.58 -7.18 6.47
C ALA A 178 -0.01 -6.15 5.50
N GLY A 179 -1.29 -6.29 5.13
CA GLY A 179 -2.01 -5.38 4.26
C GLY A 179 -3.51 -5.58 4.29
N ILE A 180 -4.23 -4.49 4.06
CA ILE A 180 -5.71 -4.46 4.05
C ILE A 180 -6.24 -3.59 2.91
N ARG A 181 -7.52 -3.70 2.63
CA ARG A 181 -8.30 -2.75 1.83
C ARG A 181 -9.44 -2.14 2.64
N ASN A 182 -10.00 -1.03 2.13
CA ASN A 182 -11.25 -0.49 2.67
C ASN A 182 -12.44 -1.38 2.26
N GLU A 183 -13.60 -1.12 2.82
CA GLU A 183 -14.83 -1.90 2.58
C GLU A 183 -15.28 -1.82 1.12
N THR A 184 -15.18 -0.64 0.50
CA THR A 184 -15.54 -0.43 -0.91
C THR A 184 -14.57 -1.04 -1.92
N GLY A 185 -13.37 -1.47 -1.47
CA GLY A 185 -12.41 -2.20 -2.29
C GLY A 185 -11.61 -1.33 -3.27
N ASN A 186 -11.49 -0.04 -3.02
CA ASN A 186 -10.75 0.90 -3.88
C ASN A 186 -9.57 1.59 -3.18
N VAL A 187 -9.40 1.40 -1.88
CA VAL A 187 -8.23 1.89 -1.13
C VAL A 187 -7.49 0.69 -0.55
N PHE A 188 -6.22 0.55 -0.89
CA PHE A 188 -5.33 -0.54 -0.49
C PHE A 188 -4.16 0.01 0.32
N GLY A 189 -3.78 -0.70 1.37
CA GLY A 189 -2.59 -0.37 2.16
C GLY A 189 -1.83 -1.63 2.55
N MET A 190 -0.50 -1.58 2.45
CA MET A 190 0.37 -2.70 2.85
C MET A 190 1.72 -2.20 3.35
N MET A 191 2.29 -2.90 4.34
CA MET A 191 3.64 -2.60 4.83
C MET A 191 4.75 -3.13 3.92
N PRO A 192 4.61 -4.31 3.27
CA PRO A 192 5.58 -4.78 2.28
C PRO A 192 5.63 -3.86 1.05
N HIS A 193 6.81 -3.84 0.41
CA HIS A 193 7.15 -2.98 -0.71
C HIS A 193 7.07 -3.70 -2.06
N PRO A 194 5.97 -3.62 -2.82
CA PRO A 194 5.91 -4.10 -4.19
C PRO A 194 6.87 -3.33 -5.13
N ASP A 195 7.12 -2.05 -4.82
CA ASP A 195 8.06 -1.16 -5.50
C ASP A 195 9.54 -1.57 -5.34
N ARG A 196 9.83 -2.53 -4.47
CA ARG A 196 11.15 -3.15 -4.25
C ARG A 196 11.16 -4.66 -4.47
N ALA A 197 10.19 -5.16 -5.24
CA ALA A 197 10.02 -6.58 -5.55
C ALA A 197 9.54 -6.76 -7.02
N PHE A 198 10.21 -6.14 -8.00
CA PHE A 198 9.81 -6.26 -9.41
C PHE A 198 10.98 -6.33 -10.40
N GLU A 199 12.17 -5.89 -10.03
CA GLU A 199 13.37 -5.99 -10.85
C GLU A 199 14.08 -7.35 -10.65
N ARG A 200 14.89 -7.76 -11.65
CA ARG A 200 15.62 -9.04 -11.60
C ARG A 200 16.63 -9.13 -10.44
N PHE A 201 17.15 -8.00 -9.99
CA PHE A 201 18.08 -7.93 -8.85
C PHE A 201 17.38 -7.80 -7.49
N HIS A 202 16.06 -7.62 -7.48
CA HIS A 202 15.28 -7.63 -6.24
C HIS A 202 15.15 -9.05 -5.66
N PRO A 203 14.85 -9.19 -4.36
CA PRO A 203 14.69 -10.51 -3.71
C PRO A 203 13.59 -11.38 -4.31
N SER A 204 12.61 -10.76 -4.99
CA SER A 204 11.54 -11.41 -5.74
C SER A 204 11.01 -10.47 -6.83
N GLN A 205 10.12 -10.98 -7.69
CA GLN A 205 9.38 -10.18 -8.68
C GLN A 205 7.86 -10.15 -8.41
N ASP A 206 7.44 -10.59 -7.23
CA ASP A 206 6.02 -10.70 -6.85
C ASP A 206 5.33 -9.34 -6.74
N GLY A 207 6.09 -8.27 -6.48
CA GLY A 207 5.57 -6.91 -6.41
C GLY A 207 4.93 -6.42 -7.71
N LEU A 208 5.42 -6.89 -8.87
CA LEU A 208 4.82 -6.58 -10.16
C LEU A 208 3.42 -7.19 -10.28
N ALA A 209 3.26 -8.44 -9.83
CA ALA A 209 1.98 -9.13 -9.81
C ALA A 209 1.00 -8.45 -8.84
N VAL A 210 1.47 -8.05 -7.66
CA VAL A 210 0.68 -7.30 -6.66
C VAL A 210 0.18 -5.98 -7.24
N ALA A 211 1.05 -5.18 -7.86
CA ALA A 211 0.65 -3.91 -8.48
C ALA A 211 -0.38 -4.11 -9.61
N ARG A 212 -0.22 -5.14 -10.43
CA ARG A 212 -1.22 -5.54 -11.45
C ARG A 212 -2.55 -5.93 -10.81
N ALA A 213 -2.54 -6.72 -9.74
CA ALA A 213 -3.75 -7.16 -9.05
C ALA A 213 -4.53 -5.98 -8.46
N VAL A 214 -3.85 -4.99 -7.89
CA VAL A 214 -4.47 -3.75 -7.43
C VAL A 214 -5.11 -2.98 -8.59
N LEU A 215 -4.37 -2.76 -9.67
CA LEU A 215 -4.90 -2.08 -10.87
C LEU A 215 -6.11 -2.81 -11.46
N ALA A 216 -6.05 -4.13 -11.52
CA ALA A 216 -7.08 -4.97 -12.12
C ALA A 216 -8.42 -4.95 -11.36
N THR A 217 -8.43 -4.47 -10.12
CA THR A 217 -9.67 -4.24 -9.35
C THR A 217 -10.61 -3.28 -10.09
N ARG A 218 -10.06 -2.33 -10.83
CA ARG A 218 -10.82 -1.34 -11.61
C ARG A 218 -10.60 -1.45 -13.12
N PHE A 219 -9.44 -1.98 -13.52
CA PHE A 219 -8.99 -2.08 -14.91
C PHE A 219 -8.60 -3.53 -15.23
N PRO A 220 -9.58 -4.46 -15.34
CA PRO A 220 -9.31 -5.89 -15.47
C PRO A 220 -8.51 -6.27 -16.73
N GLU A 221 -8.48 -5.40 -17.74
CA GLU A 221 -7.66 -5.57 -18.95
C GLU A 221 -6.15 -5.58 -18.67
N VAL A 222 -5.71 -5.05 -17.53
CA VAL A 222 -4.28 -5.04 -17.11
C VAL A 222 -3.75 -6.46 -16.92
N LEU A 223 -4.59 -7.42 -16.49
CA LEU A 223 -4.20 -8.82 -16.35
C LEU A 223 -3.99 -9.51 -17.70
N LYS A 224 -4.63 -9.05 -18.77
CA LYS A 224 -4.52 -9.63 -20.11
C LYS A 224 -3.25 -9.20 -20.86
N ARG A 225 -2.56 -8.16 -20.42
CA ARG A 225 -1.33 -7.62 -21.04
C ARG A 225 -0.04 -8.27 -20.55
N ALA A 226 -0.12 -9.34 -19.77
CA ALA A 226 1.01 -10.07 -19.22
C ALA A 226 1.32 -11.30 -20.11
N GLY A 227 1.69 -11.02 -21.38
CA GLY A 227 2.17 -11.98 -22.35
C GLY A 227 3.38 -11.40 -23.05
#